data_887cefbdd40d103c8692ae8fdacfdc7c
#
_entry.id   887cefbdd40d103c8692ae8fdacfdc7c
#
_cell.length_a   1.000
_cell.length_b   1.000
_cell.length_c   1.000
_cell.angle_alpha   90.00
_cell.angle_beta   90.00
_cell.angle_gamma   90.00
#
_symmetry.space_group_name_H-M   'P 1'
#
loop_
_entity.id
_entity.type
_entity.pdbx_description
1 polymer ?
#
loop_
_entity_poly.entity_id
_entity_poly.type
_entity_poly.pdbx_seq_one_letter_code
_entity_poly.pdbx_strand_id
1 'polypeptide(L)'
;MRTRTRITLAVGTGVAAAALFASPVLAAGQGAGIGVGPGVGPRQQNAQQAGTCDGTGAGMGTPGSQNGQGAGMGRGAGMGAGVNADLTNVASGTLTDSQKSAVAALAEEETLAHDLYVAFAGKYSTPVFTRIANAETQHLTELRILLDRYAITDPTAGHVVGTFTNADTQKLYNELLAQGSASLVDAYAAARTVESTDIADLTAAKAEVTAPDALQVYTNLLTASQRHLVAFSR
;
A
#
# COMPACT_ATOMS: atom_id res chain seq x y z
N MET A 1 -13.12 -40.34 -32.88
CA MET A 1 -11.97 -39.46 -32.73
C MET A 1 -12.45 -38.15 -32.18
N ARG A 2 -12.24 -37.86 -30.92
CA ARG A 2 -12.58 -36.56 -30.30
C ARG A 2 -11.30 -35.83 -30.08
N THR A 3 -11.07 -34.78 -30.90
CA THR A 3 -9.94 -33.89 -30.81
C THR A 3 -10.11 -33.03 -29.55
N ARG A 4 -9.25 -33.24 -28.54
CA ARG A 4 -9.18 -32.37 -27.36
C ARG A 4 -8.34 -31.16 -27.73
N THR A 5 -9.00 -30.06 -27.98
CA THR A 5 -8.34 -28.74 -28.10
C THR A 5 -7.76 -28.40 -26.72
N ARG A 6 -6.45 -28.42 -26.61
CA ARG A 6 -5.73 -27.88 -25.46
C ARG A 6 -5.73 -26.37 -25.62
N ILE A 7 -6.51 -25.68 -24.81
CA ILE A 7 -6.37 -24.24 -24.64
C ILE A 7 -5.11 -24.06 -23.81
N THR A 8 -4.03 -23.72 -24.48
CA THR A 8 -2.84 -23.19 -23.82
C THR A 8 -3.18 -21.77 -23.46
N LEU A 9 -3.50 -21.54 -22.20
CA LEU A 9 -3.56 -20.20 -21.62
C LEU A 9 -2.12 -19.66 -21.68
N ALA A 10 -1.84 -18.86 -22.70
CA ALA A 10 -0.67 -18.01 -22.70
C ALA A 10 -0.97 -16.94 -21.65
N VAL A 11 -0.63 -17.21 -20.41
CA VAL A 11 -0.43 -16.18 -19.41
C VAL A 11 0.70 -15.34 -19.95
N GLY A 12 0.34 -14.15 -20.45
CA GLY A 12 1.32 -13.14 -20.83
C GLY A 12 2.21 -12.95 -19.62
N THR A 13 3.49 -13.24 -19.80
CA THR A 13 4.54 -13.10 -18.80
C THR A 13 4.72 -11.63 -18.46
N GLY A 14 3.83 -11.09 -17.66
CA GLY A 14 3.94 -9.76 -17.04
C GLY A 14 4.38 -9.85 -15.59
N VAL A 15 4.60 -11.04 -15.03
CA VAL A 15 5.12 -11.18 -13.67
C VAL A 15 6.65 -11.21 -13.73
N ALA A 16 7.24 -10.05 -13.96
CA ALA A 16 8.68 -9.85 -13.73
C ALA A 16 9.07 -9.96 -12.24
N ALA A 17 8.14 -10.25 -11.36
CA ALA A 17 8.39 -10.43 -9.93
C ALA A 17 9.26 -11.65 -9.58
N ALA A 18 9.41 -12.62 -10.48
CA ALA A 18 10.23 -13.81 -10.23
C ALA A 18 11.74 -13.58 -10.36
N ALA A 19 12.20 -12.42 -10.81
CA ALA A 19 13.64 -12.18 -11.07
C ALA A 19 14.36 -11.41 -9.95
N LEU A 20 13.70 -10.98 -8.88
CA LEU A 20 14.30 -10.15 -7.82
C LEU A 20 14.73 -10.90 -6.56
N PHE A 21 14.61 -12.22 -6.49
CA PHE A 21 15.11 -12.99 -5.34
C PHE A 21 16.51 -13.55 -5.54
N ALA A 22 17.43 -12.77 -6.09
CA ALA A 22 18.85 -13.00 -5.88
C ALA A 22 19.27 -12.25 -4.61
N SER A 23 19.01 -12.85 -3.45
CA SER A 23 19.60 -12.39 -2.20
C SER A 23 21.12 -12.53 -2.26
N PRO A 24 21.90 -11.46 -2.03
CA PRO A 24 23.31 -11.65 -1.74
C PRO A 24 23.41 -12.28 -0.35
N VAL A 25 23.85 -13.53 -0.30
CA VAL A 25 24.35 -14.15 0.92
C VAL A 25 25.56 -13.34 1.36
N LEU A 26 25.40 -12.49 2.37
CA LEU A 26 26.54 -11.90 3.08
C LEU A 26 27.17 -12.98 3.93
N ALA A 27 28.34 -13.44 3.49
CA ALA A 27 29.19 -14.30 4.25
C ALA A 27 29.57 -13.64 5.57
N ALA A 28 29.20 -14.28 6.68
CA ALA A 28 29.63 -13.90 8.01
C ALA A 28 31.14 -14.12 8.15
N GLY A 29 31.90 -13.03 8.15
CA GLY A 29 33.30 -13.03 8.55
C GLY A 29 33.41 -13.17 10.08
N GLN A 30 34.00 -14.25 10.53
CA GLN A 30 34.41 -14.44 11.91
C GLN A 30 35.58 -13.52 12.23
N GLY A 31 35.44 -12.67 13.24
CA GLY A 31 36.51 -11.89 13.82
C GLY A 31 36.45 -11.98 15.34
N ALA A 32 37.30 -12.82 15.91
CA ALA A 32 37.49 -12.91 17.36
C ALA A 32 38.28 -11.71 17.86
N GLY A 33 37.86 -11.09 18.98
CA GLY A 33 38.57 -10.04 19.65
C GLY A 33 38.11 -9.88 21.08
N ILE A 34 38.97 -10.34 22.00
CA ILE A 34 38.84 -10.35 23.44
C ILE A 34 39.09 -8.94 23.97
N GLY A 35 38.35 -8.49 24.96
CA GLY A 35 38.63 -7.24 25.70
C GLY A 35 37.78 -7.13 26.95
N VAL A 36 38.35 -7.53 28.08
CA VAL A 36 37.79 -7.45 29.43
C VAL A 36 38.14 -6.08 30.05
N GLY A 37 37.22 -5.44 30.75
CA GLY A 37 37.52 -4.35 31.65
C GLY A 37 36.30 -3.79 32.37
N PRO A 38 36.22 -3.82 33.71
CA PRO A 38 35.07 -3.37 34.47
C PRO A 38 35.17 -1.90 34.89
N GLY A 39 34.08 -1.17 34.79
CA GLY A 39 33.99 0.20 35.33
C GLY A 39 32.65 0.39 36.07
N VAL A 40 32.75 0.36 37.39
CA VAL A 40 31.71 0.61 38.38
C VAL A 40 31.53 2.11 38.59
N GLY A 41 30.31 2.63 38.70
CA GLY A 41 30.05 3.94 39.26
C GLY A 41 28.57 4.33 39.26
N PRO A 42 28.00 4.61 40.44
CA PRO A 42 26.56 4.84 40.56
C PRO A 42 26.16 6.30 40.78
N ARG A 43 24.85 6.56 40.78
CA ARG A 43 24.08 7.72 41.28
C ARG A 43 23.96 8.93 40.33
N GLN A 44 22.77 9.45 40.12
CA GLN A 44 21.93 10.10 41.14
C GLN A 44 20.44 10.12 40.75
N GLN A 45 19.64 9.89 41.77
CA GLN A 45 18.21 10.21 41.84
C GLN A 45 18.06 11.73 41.92
N ASN A 46 17.07 12.30 41.28
CA ASN A 46 16.43 13.50 41.77
C ASN A 46 14.92 13.41 41.62
N ALA A 47 14.30 13.49 42.77
CA ALA A 47 12.87 13.47 42.95
C ALA A 47 12.32 14.89 43.06
N GLN A 48 11.01 14.99 42.81
CA GLN A 48 10.08 16.01 43.31
C GLN A 48 10.06 17.37 42.57
N GLN A 49 8.89 17.67 41.95
CA GLN A 49 7.96 18.58 42.61
C GLN A 49 6.57 18.51 41.96
N ALA A 50 5.59 18.22 42.82
CA ALA A 50 4.18 18.43 42.60
C ALA A 50 3.88 19.94 42.71
N GLY A 51 3.12 20.45 41.74
CA GLY A 51 2.58 21.79 41.76
C GLY A 51 1.07 21.76 41.46
N THR A 52 0.28 21.69 42.49
CA THR A 52 -1.16 22.00 42.49
C THR A 52 -1.34 23.51 42.35
N CYS A 53 -2.12 23.96 41.37
CA CYS A 53 -2.74 25.29 41.40
C CYS A 53 -4.22 25.17 41.02
N ASP A 54 -5.02 25.27 42.06
CA ASP A 54 -6.43 25.59 42.07
C ASP A 54 -6.61 27.06 41.74
N GLY A 55 -7.57 27.40 40.90
CA GLY A 55 -7.84 28.80 40.50
C GLY A 55 -9.10 28.95 39.72
N THR A 56 -10.22 28.97 40.44
CA THR A 56 -11.54 29.42 40.01
C THR A 56 -11.52 30.89 39.49
N GLY A 57 -12.01 31.10 38.26
CA GLY A 57 -12.25 32.44 37.72
C GLY A 57 -13.44 32.46 36.74
N ALA A 58 -14.60 32.79 37.25
CA ALA A 58 -15.77 33.07 36.43
C ALA A 58 -15.65 34.46 35.78
N GLY A 59 -15.91 34.57 34.48
CA GLY A 59 -15.99 35.80 33.75
C GLY A 59 -17.01 35.75 32.63
N MET A 60 -18.19 36.29 32.87
CA MET A 60 -19.21 36.55 31.85
C MET A 60 -18.78 37.68 30.92
N GLY A 61 -18.95 37.51 29.61
CA GLY A 61 -18.80 38.57 28.62
C GLY A 61 -19.61 38.29 27.36
N THR A 62 -20.59 39.10 27.10
CA THR A 62 -21.59 39.10 26.02
C THR A 62 -21.04 39.36 24.63
N PRO A 63 -21.85 39.18 23.55
CA PRO A 63 -21.40 38.90 22.18
C PRO A 63 -21.13 40.17 21.37
N GLY A 64 -20.06 40.16 20.62
CA GLY A 64 -19.71 41.16 19.64
C GLY A 64 -19.59 40.56 18.25
N SER A 65 -20.52 40.87 17.40
CA SER A 65 -20.47 40.67 15.95
C SER A 65 -19.31 41.46 15.36
N GLN A 66 -18.42 40.82 14.59
CA GLN A 66 -17.71 41.50 13.50
C GLN A 66 -17.22 40.51 12.44
N ASN A 67 -17.65 40.76 11.21
CA ASN A 67 -17.14 40.25 9.96
C ASN A 67 -15.62 40.41 9.88
N GLY A 68 -14.94 39.30 9.63
CA GLY A 68 -13.53 39.26 9.28
C GLY A 68 -13.31 38.22 8.19
N GLN A 69 -13.32 38.67 6.93
CA GLN A 69 -12.82 37.89 5.81
C GLN A 69 -11.31 37.68 6.01
N GLY A 70 -10.92 36.51 6.52
CA GLY A 70 -9.55 36.05 6.60
C GLY A 70 -9.33 34.96 5.59
N ALA A 71 -8.78 35.28 4.41
CA ALA A 71 -8.28 34.34 3.46
C ALA A 71 -7.04 33.63 4.07
N GLY A 72 -7.27 32.58 4.84
CA GLY A 72 -6.24 31.68 5.36
C GLY A 72 -5.96 30.58 4.36
N MET A 73 -5.01 30.79 3.44
CA MET A 73 -4.43 29.72 2.65
C MET A 73 -3.56 28.83 3.54
N GLY A 74 -4.18 27.92 4.26
CA GLY A 74 -3.52 26.80 4.90
C GLY A 74 -3.61 25.58 3.99
N ARG A 75 -2.76 25.47 2.98
CA ARG A 75 -2.54 24.22 2.27
C ARG A 75 -1.77 23.29 3.20
N GLY A 76 -2.46 22.65 4.13
CA GLY A 76 -2.01 21.41 4.71
C GLY A 76 -1.98 20.40 3.58
N ALA A 77 -0.78 19.94 3.18
CA ALA A 77 -0.63 18.81 2.31
C ALA A 77 -1.20 17.57 3.04
N GLY A 78 -2.51 17.35 2.89
CA GLY A 78 -3.19 16.14 3.32
C GLY A 78 -2.63 14.98 2.49
N MET A 79 -1.74 14.20 3.10
CA MET A 79 -1.36 12.91 2.55
C MET A 79 -2.59 12.00 2.59
N GLY A 80 -3.09 11.63 1.40
CA GLY A 80 -3.92 10.47 1.20
C GLY A 80 -5.41 10.62 1.50
N ALA A 81 -6.13 11.44 0.74
CA ALA A 81 -7.43 11.02 0.28
C ALA A 81 -7.21 10.42 -1.10
N GLY A 82 -7.31 9.11 -1.24
CA GLY A 82 -7.45 8.48 -2.54
C GLY A 82 -8.64 9.16 -3.22
N VAL A 83 -8.39 9.86 -4.30
CA VAL A 83 -9.46 10.41 -5.12
C VAL A 83 -10.07 9.22 -5.84
N ASN A 84 -11.24 8.75 -5.41
CA ASN A 84 -12.01 7.83 -6.21
C ASN A 84 -12.17 8.45 -7.60
N ALA A 85 -11.74 7.75 -8.64
CA ALA A 85 -11.93 8.22 -9.99
C ALA A 85 -13.43 8.43 -10.22
N ASP A 86 -13.84 9.67 -10.37
CA ASP A 86 -15.18 9.93 -10.90
C ASP A 86 -15.18 9.60 -12.39
N LEU A 87 -15.48 8.34 -12.69
CA LEU A 87 -15.58 7.86 -14.07
C LEU A 87 -16.96 8.11 -14.69
N THR A 88 -17.86 8.80 -14.00
CA THR A 88 -19.25 9.01 -14.47
C THR A 88 -19.30 9.67 -15.85
N ASN A 89 -18.38 10.60 -16.12
CA ASN A 89 -18.29 11.34 -17.38
C ASN A 89 -17.09 10.89 -18.26
N VAL A 90 -16.39 9.82 -17.89
CA VAL A 90 -15.26 9.30 -18.66
C VAL A 90 -15.76 8.18 -19.56
N ALA A 91 -15.54 8.35 -20.87
CA ALA A 91 -15.98 7.36 -21.85
C ALA A 91 -15.21 6.05 -21.67
N SER A 92 -15.92 4.93 -21.79
CA SER A 92 -15.30 3.63 -21.94
C SER A 92 -14.69 3.50 -23.34
N GLY A 93 -13.59 2.77 -23.43
CA GLY A 93 -12.99 2.40 -24.71
C GLY A 93 -13.21 0.92 -25.02
N THR A 94 -12.22 0.31 -25.62
CA THR A 94 -12.17 -1.14 -25.88
C THR A 94 -10.89 -1.70 -25.25
N LEU A 95 -11.02 -2.84 -24.58
CA LEU A 95 -9.90 -3.60 -24.05
C LEU A 95 -9.78 -4.94 -24.77
N THR A 96 -8.58 -5.32 -25.14
CA THR A 96 -8.25 -6.68 -25.60
C THR A 96 -8.34 -7.67 -24.43
N ASP A 97 -8.37 -8.97 -24.72
CA ASP A 97 -8.43 -9.99 -23.66
C ASP A 97 -7.20 -9.95 -22.75
N SER A 98 -6.01 -9.60 -23.27
CA SER A 98 -4.79 -9.41 -22.48
C SER A 98 -4.92 -8.20 -21.54
N GLN A 99 -5.47 -7.10 -22.00
CA GLN A 99 -5.72 -5.90 -21.20
C GLN A 99 -6.77 -6.14 -20.12
N LYS A 100 -7.83 -6.91 -20.43
CA LYS A 100 -8.81 -7.36 -19.43
C LYS A 100 -8.18 -8.24 -18.35
N SER A 101 -7.28 -9.15 -18.76
CA SER A 101 -6.53 -9.97 -17.82
C SER A 101 -5.63 -9.12 -16.91
N ALA A 102 -5.03 -8.05 -17.44
CA ALA A 102 -4.23 -7.12 -16.65
C ALA A 102 -5.07 -6.37 -15.61
N VAL A 103 -6.29 -5.91 -15.96
CA VAL A 103 -7.22 -5.30 -14.96
C VAL A 103 -7.52 -6.27 -13.82
N ALA A 104 -7.77 -7.54 -14.15
CA ALA A 104 -8.04 -8.57 -13.12
C ALA A 104 -6.80 -8.83 -12.24
N ALA A 105 -5.61 -8.91 -12.83
CA ALA A 105 -4.36 -9.10 -12.08
C ALA A 105 -4.09 -7.93 -11.12
N LEU A 106 -4.21 -6.69 -11.59
CA LEU A 106 -4.08 -5.50 -10.75
C LEU A 106 -5.05 -5.51 -9.57
N ALA A 107 -6.29 -5.98 -9.75
CA ALA A 107 -7.23 -6.10 -8.63
C ALA A 107 -6.77 -7.12 -7.57
N GLU A 108 -6.14 -8.23 -7.97
CA GLU A 108 -5.50 -9.16 -7.02
C GLU A 108 -4.30 -8.54 -6.32
N GLU A 109 -3.49 -7.74 -7.02
CA GLU A 109 -2.31 -7.06 -6.46
C GLU A 109 -2.71 -6.03 -5.40
N GLU A 110 -3.71 -5.19 -5.66
CA GLU A 110 -4.25 -4.25 -4.67
C GLU A 110 -4.83 -4.97 -3.44
N THR A 111 -5.46 -6.13 -3.65
CA THR A 111 -5.97 -6.96 -2.56
C THR A 111 -4.83 -7.54 -1.72
N LEU A 112 -3.74 -7.99 -2.35
CA LEU A 112 -2.55 -8.48 -1.68
C LEU A 112 -1.90 -7.36 -0.85
N ALA A 113 -1.72 -6.18 -1.43
CA ALA A 113 -1.17 -5.01 -0.76
C ALA A 113 -2.00 -4.62 0.47
N HIS A 114 -3.31 -4.52 0.31
CA HIS A 114 -4.24 -4.25 1.41
C HIS A 114 -4.06 -5.24 2.56
N ASP A 115 -4.14 -6.54 2.29
CA ASP A 115 -4.10 -7.58 3.31
C ASP A 115 -2.76 -7.62 4.04
N LEU A 116 -1.66 -7.44 3.30
CA LEU A 116 -0.33 -7.38 3.85
C LEU A 116 -0.18 -6.18 4.80
N TYR A 117 -0.67 -5.01 4.39
CA TYR A 117 -0.56 -3.79 5.21
C TYR A 117 -1.49 -3.83 6.42
N VAL A 118 -2.66 -4.47 6.33
CA VAL A 118 -3.53 -4.76 7.48
C VAL A 118 -2.79 -5.65 8.49
N ALA A 119 -2.13 -6.71 8.03
CA ALA A 119 -1.35 -7.60 8.89
C ALA A 119 -0.20 -6.85 9.59
N PHE A 120 0.54 -6.01 8.85
CA PHE A 120 1.63 -5.21 9.43
C PHE A 120 1.13 -4.11 10.37
N ALA A 121 -0.01 -3.47 10.06
CA ALA A 121 -0.63 -2.51 10.96
C ALA A 121 -1.00 -3.13 12.31
N GLY A 122 -1.59 -4.34 12.29
CA GLY A 122 -1.92 -5.08 13.49
C GLY A 122 -0.71 -5.49 14.31
N LYS A 123 0.39 -5.86 13.64
CA LYS A 123 1.61 -6.29 14.31
C LYS A 123 2.44 -5.14 14.89
N TYR A 124 2.58 -4.04 14.16
CA TYR A 124 3.53 -2.98 14.50
C TYR A 124 2.88 -1.69 14.99
N SER A 125 1.55 -1.62 15.01
CA SER A 125 0.77 -0.44 15.44
C SER A 125 1.23 0.86 14.77
N THR A 126 1.69 0.78 13.52
CA THR A 126 2.27 1.91 12.80
C THR A 126 1.22 2.53 11.89
N PRO A 127 0.86 3.82 12.08
CA PRO A 127 -0.25 4.47 11.35
C PRO A 127 -0.09 4.48 9.82
N VAL A 128 1.14 4.38 9.30
CA VAL A 128 1.39 4.38 7.85
C VAL A 128 0.75 3.18 7.19
N PHE A 129 0.88 1.97 7.75
CA PHE A 129 0.28 0.78 7.19
C PHE A 129 -1.25 0.86 7.17
N THR A 130 -1.89 1.32 8.26
CA THR A 130 -3.35 1.51 8.29
C THR A 130 -3.82 2.50 7.22
N ARG A 131 -3.11 3.63 7.06
CA ARG A 131 -3.50 4.64 6.07
C ARG A 131 -3.37 4.13 4.64
N ILE A 132 -2.29 3.41 4.35
CA ILE A 132 -2.06 2.89 3.01
C ILE A 132 -3.00 1.72 2.74
N ALA A 133 -3.24 0.78 3.66
CA ALA A 133 -4.25 -0.26 3.49
C ALA A 133 -5.64 0.31 3.14
N ASN A 134 -6.04 1.43 3.76
CA ASN A 134 -7.28 2.11 3.38
C ASN A 134 -7.23 2.71 1.97
N ALA A 135 -6.06 3.13 1.50
CA ALA A 135 -5.90 3.62 0.12
C ALA A 135 -6.01 2.46 -0.88
N GLU A 136 -5.43 1.27 -0.59
CA GLU A 136 -5.57 0.09 -1.45
C GLU A 136 -7.02 -0.37 -1.59
N THR A 137 -7.85 -0.18 -0.55
CA THR A 137 -9.30 -0.39 -0.67
C THR A 137 -9.94 0.56 -1.70
N GLN A 138 -9.45 1.80 -1.79
CA GLN A 138 -9.95 2.75 -2.81
C GLN A 138 -9.48 2.36 -4.21
N HIS A 139 -8.22 1.94 -4.36
CA HIS A 139 -7.67 1.47 -5.63
C HIS A 139 -8.45 0.26 -6.15
N LEU A 140 -8.70 -0.72 -5.28
CA LEU A 140 -9.54 -1.87 -5.62
C LEU A 140 -10.95 -1.45 -6.07
N THR A 141 -11.53 -0.42 -5.43
CA THR A 141 -12.83 0.13 -5.83
C THR A 141 -12.78 0.72 -7.24
N GLU A 142 -11.73 1.45 -7.59
CA GLU A 142 -11.54 2.01 -8.93
C GLU A 142 -11.38 0.90 -9.99
N LEU A 143 -10.59 -0.13 -9.69
CA LEU A 143 -10.44 -1.29 -10.58
C LEU A 143 -11.75 -2.06 -10.76
N ARG A 144 -12.56 -2.21 -9.72
CA ARG A 144 -13.88 -2.86 -9.81
C ARG A 144 -14.83 -2.13 -10.74
N ILE A 145 -14.74 -0.81 -10.87
CA ILE A 145 -15.50 -0.07 -11.88
C ILE A 145 -15.07 -0.50 -13.29
N LEU A 146 -13.78 -0.73 -13.53
CA LEU A 146 -13.31 -1.24 -14.83
C LEU A 146 -13.75 -2.70 -15.04
N LEU A 147 -13.64 -3.56 -14.02
CA LEU A 147 -14.11 -4.95 -14.10
C LEU A 147 -15.58 -5.00 -14.55
N ASP A 148 -16.44 -4.19 -13.91
CA ASP A 148 -17.87 -4.11 -14.26
C ASP A 148 -18.09 -3.55 -15.66
N ARG A 149 -17.42 -2.43 -16.03
CA ARG A 149 -17.61 -1.79 -17.33
C ARG A 149 -17.21 -2.66 -18.51
N TYR A 150 -16.19 -3.50 -18.33
CA TYR A 150 -15.66 -4.38 -19.38
C TYR A 150 -16.13 -5.83 -19.27
N ALA A 151 -17.10 -6.09 -18.37
CA ALA A 151 -17.65 -7.43 -18.09
C ALA A 151 -16.54 -8.45 -17.79
N ILE A 152 -15.59 -8.08 -16.94
CA ILE A 152 -14.52 -8.92 -16.46
C ILE A 152 -14.96 -9.52 -15.10
N THR A 153 -14.78 -10.82 -14.92
CA THR A 153 -15.06 -11.45 -13.63
C THR A 153 -14.10 -10.89 -12.58
N ASP A 154 -14.62 -10.38 -11.46
CA ASP A 154 -13.82 -9.92 -10.34
C ASP A 154 -13.15 -11.12 -9.64
N PRO A 155 -11.80 -11.25 -9.72
CA PRO A 155 -11.09 -12.35 -9.08
C PRO A 155 -11.08 -12.23 -7.55
N THR A 156 -11.40 -11.04 -7.04
CA THR A 156 -11.43 -10.73 -5.61
C THR A 156 -12.84 -10.82 -5.00
N ALA A 157 -13.83 -11.27 -5.78
CA ALA A 157 -15.18 -11.44 -5.29
C ALA A 157 -15.23 -12.50 -4.18
N GLY A 158 -15.78 -12.13 -3.02
CA GLY A 158 -15.84 -13.04 -1.86
C GLY A 158 -14.47 -13.29 -1.19
N HIS A 159 -13.49 -12.42 -1.43
CA HIS A 159 -12.16 -12.53 -0.87
C HIS A 159 -12.15 -12.70 0.66
N VAL A 160 -11.31 -13.62 1.12
CA VAL A 160 -11.02 -13.84 2.54
C VAL A 160 -9.59 -13.38 2.79
N VAL A 161 -9.41 -12.49 3.76
CA VAL A 161 -8.11 -11.89 4.09
C VAL A 161 -7.00 -12.94 4.18
N GLY A 162 -5.94 -12.73 3.41
CA GLY A 162 -4.76 -13.60 3.35
C GLY A 162 -4.95 -14.88 2.54
N THR A 163 -6.06 -15.04 1.80
CA THR A 163 -6.34 -16.24 1.00
C THR A 163 -6.58 -15.89 -0.46
N PHE A 164 -5.70 -16.26 -1.34
CA PHE A 164 -5.75 -15.97 -2.76
C PHE A 164 -6.01 -17.24 -3.59
N THR A 165 -6.87 -17.14 -4.60
CA THR A 165 -7.17 -18.26 -5.50
C THR A 165 -6.04 -18.51 -6.50
N ASN A 166 -5.31 -17.47 -6.87
CA ASN A 166 -4.10 -17.57 -7.67
C ASN A 166 -2.94 -18.08 -6.79
N ALA A 167 -2.36 -19.20 -7.16
CA ALA A 167 -1.31 -19.86 -6.38
C ALA A 167 -0.02 -19.03 -6.29
N ASP A 168 0.31 -18.26 -7.33
CA ASP A 168 1.48 -17.39 -7.35
C ASP A 168 1.28 -16.18 -6.45
N THR A 169 0.09 -15.57 -6.47
CA THR A 169 -0.31 -14.49 -5.56
C THR A 169 -0.29 -14.98 -4.11
N GLN A 170 -0.83 -16.16 -3.83
CA GLN A 170 -0.81 -16.74 -2.48
C GLN A 170 0.62 -16.98 -1.99
N LYS A 171 1.48 -17.50 -2.86
CA LYS A 171 2.89 -17.72 -2.53
C LYS A 171 3.59 -16.42 -2.21
N LEU A 172 3.43 -15.40 -3.05
CA LEU A 172 4.02 -14.07 -2.86
C LEU A 172 3.55 -13.44 -1.55
N TYR A 173 2.24 -13.49 -1.27
CA TYR A 173 1.69 -12.99 0.00
C TYR A 173 2.36 -13.67 1.20
N ASN A 174 2.45 -15.01 1.20
CA ASN A 174 3.06 -15.76 2.28
C ASN A 174 4.53 -15.41 2.49
N GLU A 175 5.29 -15.24 1.41
CA GLU A 175 6.71 -14.87 1.45
C GLU A 175 6.91 -13.46 2.01
N LEU A 176 6.15 -12.47 1.53
CA LEU A 176 6.21 -11.09 2.00
C LEU A 176 5.72 -10.95 3.45
N LEU A 177 4.67 -11.69 3.83
CA LEU A 177 4.19 -11.73 5.21
C LEU A 177 5.23 -12.32 6.16
N ALA A 178 5.87 -13.42 5.77
CA ALA A 178 6.94 -14.04 6.54
C ALA A 178 8.14 -13.09 6.70
N GLN A 179 8.60 -12.47 5.60
CA GLN A 179 9.66 -11.47 5.59
C GLN A 179 9.33 -10.31 6.53
N GLY A 180 8.21 -9.64 6.32
CA GLY A 180 7.84 -8.45 7.07
C GLY A 180 7.44 -8.75 8.52
N SER A 181 7.17 -10.01 8.86
CA SER A 181 6.91 -10.42 10.23
C SER A 181 8.17 -10.53 11.10
N ALA A 182 9.35 -10.49 10.54
CA ALA A 182 10.61 -10.59 11.29
C ALA A 182 10.92 -9.28 12.07
N SER A 183 10.73 -8.12 11.44
CA SER A 183 10.92 -6.81 12.07
C SER A 183 10.13 -5.71 11.36
N LEU A 184 9.97 -4.55 12.02
CA LEU A 184 9.38 -3.37 11.38
C LEU A 184 10.19 -2.92 10.15
N VAL A 185 11.50 -3.04 10.18
CA VAL A 185 12.38 -2.72 9.04
C VAL A 185 12.09 -3.63 7.86
N ASP A 186 11.90 -4.93 8.13
CA ASP A 186 11.55 -5.92 7.11
C ASP A 186 10.12 -5.73 6.58
N ALA A 187 9.18 -5.31 7.43
CA ALA A 187 7.83 -4.95 7.00
C ALA A 187 7.86 -3.76 6.02
N TYR A 188 8.65 -2.73 6.31
CA TYR A 188 8.87 -1.63 5.35
C TYR A 188 9.56 -2.10 4.07
N ALA A 189 10.50 -3.04 4.15
CA ALA A 189 11.15 -3.59 2.98
C ALA A 189 10.17 -4.38 2.10
N ALA A 190 9.34 -5.24 2.70
CA ALA A 190 8.29 -5.98 2.01
C ALA A 190 7.28 -5.02 1.35
N ALA A 191 6.85 -3.97 2.05
CA ALA A 191 5.94 -2.97 1.51
C ALA A 191 6.55 -2.23 0.30
N ARG A 192 7.83 -1.84 0.37
CA ARG A 192 8.51 -1.24 -0.80
C ARG A 192 8.60 -2.18 -1.99
N THR A 193 8.75 -3.48 -1.76
CA THR A 193 8.72 -4.47 -2.84
C THR A 193 7.36 -4.49 -3.52
N VAL A 194 6.27 -4.53 -2.75
CA VAL A 194 4.89 -4.48 -3.29
C VAL A 194 4.70 -3.21 -4.13
N GLU A 195 4.94 -2.04 -3.56
CA GLU A 195 4.72 -0.77 -4.28
C GLU A 195 5.58 -0.64 -5.55
N SER A 196 6.83 -1.15 -5.51
CA SER A 196 7.70 -1.11 -6.68
C SER A 196 7.22 -2.03 -7.80
N THR A 197 6.62 -3.17 -7.46
CA THR A 197 6.02 -4.11 -8.41
C THR A 197 4.77 -3.48 -9.02
N ASP A 198 3.86 -2.98 -8.19
CA ASP A 198 2.63 -2.33 -8.62
C ASP A 198 2.91 -1.12 -9.56
N ILE A 199 3.89 -0.27 -9.23
CA ILE A 199 4.33 0.83 -10.10
C ILE A 199 4.80 0.31 -11.47
N ALA A 200 5.53 -0.80 -11.50
CA ALA A 200 6.02 -1.37 -12.76
C ALA A 200 4.86 -1.93 -13.60
N ASP A 201 3.94 -2.67 -12.97
CA ASP A 201 2.82 -3.32 -13.65
C ASP A 201 1.78 -2.28 -14.13
N LEU A 202 1.47 -1.27 -13.32
CA LEU A 202 0.65 -0.12 -13.72
C LEU A 202 1.27 0.68 -14.86
N THR A 203 2.59 0.87 -14.86
CA THR A 203 3.29 1.56 -15.94
C THR A 203 3.20 0.78 -17.24
N ALA A 204 3.38 -0.53 -17.20
CA ALA A 204 3.24 -1.42 -18.34
C ALA A 204 1.79 -1.45 -18.85
N ALA A 205 0.82 -1.68 -17.97
CA ALA A 205 -0.60 -1.71 -18.32
C ALA A 205 -1.06 -0.38 -18.96
N LYS A 206 -0.63 0.74 -18.40
CA LYS A 206 -0.95 2.07 -18.92
C LYS A 206 -0.39 2.31 -20.32
N ALA A 207 0.78 1.78 -20.64
CA ALA A 207 1.39 1.92 -21.97
C ALA A 207 0.63 1.13 -23.06
N GLU A 208 -0.09 0.09 -22.67
CA GLU A 208 -0.82 -0.81 -23.59
C GLU A 208 -2.25 -0.36 -23.88
N VAL A 209 -2.87 0.50 -23.04
CA VAL A 209 -4.28 0.87 -23.18
C VAL A 209 -4.46 2.23 -23.82
N THR A 210 -5.57 2.38 -24.57
CA THR A 210 -6.04 3.66 -25.12
C THR A 210 -7.43 4.03 -24.60
N ALA A 211 -8.08 3.15 -23.85
CA ALA A 211 -9.38 3.36 -23.23
C ALA A 211 -9.28 4.49 -22.20
N PRO A 212 -10.05 5.60 -22.34
CA PRO A 212 -9.88 6.78 -21.48
C PRO A 212 -10.10 6.50 -19.98
N ASP A 213 -11.08 5.66 -19.66
CA ASP A 213 -11.39 5.27 -18.29
C ASP A 213 -10.29 4.40 -17.66
N ALA A 214 -9.74 3.44 -18.41
CA ALA A 214 -8.61 2.64 -17.95
C ALA A 214 -7.35 3.52 -17.75
N LEU A 215 -7.06 4.43 -18.69
CA LEU A 215 -5.95 5.39 -18.55
C LEU A 215 -6.10 6.27 -17.30
N GLN A 216 -7.33 6.69 -16.99
CA GLN A 216 -7.63 7.50 -15.81
C GLN A 216 -7.34 6.70 -14.53
N VAL A 217 -7.89 5.48 -14.41
CA VAL A 217 -7.69 4.61 -13.25
C VAL A 217 -6.20 4.32 -13.07
N TYR A 218 -5.52 3.82 -14.10
CA TYR A 218 -4.09 3.50 -14.00
C TYR A 218 -3.21 4.70 -13.65
N THR A 219 -3.60 5.90 -14.08
CA THR A 219 -2.88 7.13 -13.72
C THR A 219 -3.07 7.47 -12.24
N ASN A 220 -4.28 7.28 -11.71
CA ASN A 220 -4.58 7.54 -10.30
C ASN A 220 -3.81 6.56 -9.41
N LEU A 221 -3.94 5.25 -9.68
CA LEU A 221 -3.27 4.20 -8.93
C LEU A 221 -1.75 4.41 -8.97
N LEU A 222 -1.15 4.56 -10.15
CA LEU A 222 0.29 4.79 -10.32
C LEU A 222 0.79 5.99 -9.49
N THR A 223 0.02 7.09 -9.48
CA THR A 223 0.36 8.29 -8.71
C THR A 223 0.29 8.01 -7.20
N ALA A 224 -0.65 7.21 -6.75
CA ALA A 224 -0.82 6.87 -5.36
C ALA A 224 0.28 5.91 -4.89
N SER A 225 0.56 4.83 -5.63
CA SER A 225 1.60 3.84 -5.32
C SER A 225 2.99 4.47 -5.25
N GLN A 226 3.29 5.46 -6.13
CA GLN A 226 4.52 6.26 -6.02
C GLN A 226 4.61 7.02 -4.69
N ARG A 227 3.49 7.55 -4.17
CA ARG A 227 3.45 8.22 -2.86
C ARG A 227 3.57 7.22 -1.71
N HIS A 228 2.98 6.03 -1.84
CA HIS A 228 3.10 4.94 -0.88
C HIS A 228 4.56 4.48 -0.76
N LEU A 229 5.23 4.27 -1.90
CA LEU A 229 6.65 3.92 -1.94
C LEU A 229 7.52 4.95 -1.21
N VAL A 230 7.25 6.24 -1.41
CA VAL A 230 7.95 7.32 -0.68
C VAL A 230 7.64 7.26 0.81
N ALA A 231 6.39 6.97 1.21
CA ALA A 231 6.00 6.87 2.61
C ALA A 231 6.69 5.69 3.32
N PHE A 232 6.88 4.55 2.64
CA PHE A 232 7.60 3.39 3.15
C PHE A 232 9.14 3.52 3.08
N SER A 233 9.66 4.57 2.47
CA SER A 233 11.10 4.82 2.32
C SER A 233 11.68 5.85 3.30
N ARG A 234 10.86 6.36 4.23
CA ARG A 234 11.24 7.38 5.23
C ARG A 234 11.77 6.80 6.51
#